data_b3812c138731edfb47132c44609caf56
#
_entry.id   b3812c138731edfb47132c44609caf56
#
_cell.length_a   1.000
_cell.length_b   1.000
_cell.length_c   1.000
_cell.angle_alpha   90.00
_cell.angle_beta   90.00
_cell.angle_gamma   90.00
#
_symmetry.space_group_name_H-M   'P 1'
#
loop_
_entity.id
_entity.type
_entity.pdbx_description
1 polymer ?
#
loop_
_entity_poly.entity_id
_entity_poly.type
_entity_poly.pdbx_seq_one_letter_code
_entity_poly.pdbx_strand_id
1 'polypeptide(L)'
;GSNGKSTTTALIAHLLRTAGKRVHLGGNLGVSLLPAVGAIQSDDWVVLELSSFQLAWLNEIQASPDIAVVTNFAPNHLDWHRDLEDYRWAKQTILRWQGSSDVAVLNAGDDDVCRWPTRGHVVWFGSSSESSVVSSDGHAGWLERMPLPGAHNRLNAWAAVEAAQAAGVDTGIIPEGLETFRGLPHRLEFVAEVQGRRFFNDSLATTPESAIC
;
A
#
# COMPACT_ATOMS: atom_id res chain seq x y z
N GLY A 1 5.14 4.79 0.27
CA GLY A 1 4.81 5.71 1.35
C GLY A 1 5.67 5.55 2.60
N SER A 2 5.51 6.45 3.57
CA SER A 2 6.20 6.34 4.86
C SER A 2 5.49 5.34 5.78
N ASN A 3 4.19 5.46 5.96
CA ASN A 3 3.34 4.58 6.77
C ASN A 3 2.34 3.79 5.91
N GLY A 4 1.77 2.72 6.46
CA GLY A 4 0.73 1.91 5.80
C GLY A 4 1.22 0.96 4.71
N LYS A 5 2.49 0.97 4.33
CA LYS A 5 3.06 0.15 3.25
C LYS A 5 2.71 -1.33 3.37
N SER A 6 3.07 -1.95 4.48
CA SER A 6 2.91 -3.40 4.67
C SER A 6 1.45 -3.83 4.59
N THR A 7 0.56 -3.10 5.27
CA THR A 7 -0.89 -3.38 5.26
C THR A 7 -1.45 -3.24 3.84
N THR A 8 -1.13 -2.14 3.14
CA THR A 8 -1.58 -1.92 1.75
C THR A 8 -1.05 -3.00 0.82
N THR A 9 0.24 -3.33 0.90
CA THR A 9 0.88 -4.37 0.05
C THR A 9 0.25 -5.74 0.28
N ALA A 10 0.06 -6.13 1.56
CA ALA A 10 -0.58 -7.40 1.89
C ALA A 10 -2.03 -7.46 1.43
N LEU A 11 -2.78 -6.36 1.57
CA LEU A 11 -4.17 -6.29 1.13
C LEU A 11 -4.29 -6.35 -0.39
N ILE A 12 -3.42 -5.68 -1.16
CA ILE A 12 -3.36 -5.82 -2.62
C ILE A 12 -3.15 -7.29 -3.01
N ALA A 13 -2.16 -7.94 -2.39
CA ALA A 13 -1.89 -9.35 -2.65
C ALA A 13 -3.08 -10.25 -2.29
N HIS A 14 -3.80 -9.93 -1.21
CA HIS A 14 -5.00 -10.66 -0.80
C HIS A 14 -6.14 -10.47 -1.81
N LEU A 15 -6.45 -9.24 -2.24
CA LEU A 15 -7.49 -8.94 -3.23
C LEU A 15 -7.21 -9.65 -4.57
N LEU A 16 -5.97 -9.64 -5.04
CA LEU A 16 -5.57 -10.34 -6.26
C LEU A 16 -5.75 -11.86 -6.13
N ARG A 17 -5.40 -12.46 -4.96
CA ARG A 17 -5.60 -13.89 -4.70
C ARG A 17 -7.09 -14.26 -4.61
N THR A 18 -7.91 -13.43 -3.97
CA THR A 18 -9.37 -13.60 -3.92
C THR A 18 -9.96 -13.60 -5.33
N ALA A 19 -9.38 -12.80 -6.24
CA ALA A 19 -9.73 -12.80 -7.66
C ALA A 19 -9.11 -13.96 -8.48
N GLY A 20 -8.55 -14.97 -7.81
CA GLY A 20 -8.00 -16.16 -8.46
C GLY A 20 -6.65 -15.95 -9.16
N LYS A 21 -5.98 -14.79 -8.96
CA LYS A 21 -4.68 -14.52 -9.58
C LYS A 21 -3.56 -15.20 -8.80
N ARG A 22 -2.51 -15.66 -9.51
CA ARG A 22 -1.27 -16.13 -8.87
C ARG A 22 -0.44 -14.94 -8.43
N VAL A 23 -0.08 -14.88 -7.14
CA VAL A 23 0.57 -13.70 -6.53
C VAL A 23 1.80 -14.09 -5.75
N HIS A 24 2.91 -13.46 -6.10
CA HIS A 24 4.19 -13.52 -5.40
C HIS A 24 4.36 -12.24 -4.57
N LEU A 25 4.33 -12.39 -3.24
CA LEU A 25 4.44 -11.26 -2.29
C LEU A 25 5.86 -11.22 -1.73
N GLY A 26 6.51 -10.04 -1.79
CA GLY A 26 7.88 -9.90 -1.32
C GLY A 26 8.33 -8.46 -1.13
N GLY A 27 9.63 -8.24 -1.24
CA GLY A 27 10.29 -6.96 -0.99
C GLY A 27 10.64 -6.79 0.49
N ASN A 28 10.25 -5.67 1.10
CA ASN A 28 10.48 -5.40 2.53
C ASN A 28 9.45 -6.11 3.44
N LEU A 29 8.46 -6.77 2.86
CA LEU A 29 7.45 -7.59 3.53
C LEU A 29 7.60 -9.04 3.08
N GLY A 30 7.58 -9.97 4.06
CA GLY A 30 7.62 -11.41 3.78
C GLY A 30 9.03 -11.94 3.55
N VAL A 31 9.17 -12.80 2.55
CA VAL A 31 10.42 -13.49 2.24
C VAL A 31 11.03 -12.99 0.92
N SER A 32 12.34 -13.23 0.74
CA SER A 32 12.98 -12.94 -0.53
C SER A 32 12.36 -13.75 -1.67
N LEU A 33 12.06 -13.10 -2.79
CA LEU A 33 11.56 -13.77 -4.00
C LEU A 33 12.67 -14.34 -4.89
N LEU A 34 13.95 -14.10 -4.58
CA LEU A 34 15.07 -14.61 -5.38
C LEU A 34 15.01 -16.13 -5.63
N PRO A 35 14.70 -16.98 -4.63
CA PRO A 35 14.58 -18.42 -4.88
C PRO A 35 13.41 -18.78 -5.80
N ALA A 36 12.40 -17.93 -5.92
CA ALA A 36 11.19 -18.18 -6.69
C ALA A 36 11.24 -17.57 -8.11
N VAL A 37 12.22 -16.72 -8.42
CA VAL A 37 12.28 -15.97 -9.69
C VAL A 37 12.11 -16.87 -10.91
N GLY A 38 12.75 -18.05 -10.94
CA GLY A 38 12.66 -18.99 -12.05
C GLY A 38 11.29 -19.67 -12.21
N ALA A 39 10.42 -19.56 -11.21
CA ALA A 39 9.06 -20.12 -11.24
C ALA A 39 7.97 -19.09 -11.56
N ILE A 40 8.30 -17.80 -11.54
CA ILE A 40 7.36 -16.70 -11.84
C ILE A 40 7.06 -16.71 -13.33
N GLN A 41 5.78 -16.74 -13.67
CA GLN A 41 5.30 -16.72 -15.05
C GLN A 41 4.90 -15.29 -15.47
N SER A 42 4.74 -15.07 -16.77
CA SER A 42 4.42 -13.75 -17.33
C SER A 42 3.03 -13.22 -16.94
N ASP A 43 2.11 -14.12 -16.56
CA ASP A 43 0.76 -13.80 -16.11
C ASP A 43 0.61 -13.76 -14.58
N ASP A 44 1.70 -14.02 -13.84
CA ASP A 44 1.73 -13.91 -12.40
C ASP A 44 1.86 -12.44 -11.95
N TRP A 45 1.33 -12.13 -10.78
CA TRP A 45 1.47 -10.84 -10.15
C TRP A 45 2.59 -10.84 -9.12
N VAL A 46 3.51 -9.90 -9.23
CA VAL A 46 4.56 -9.66 -8.24
C VAL A 46 4.19 -8.41 -7.45
N VAL A 47 3.87 -8.57 -6.17
CA VAL A 47 3.48 -7.47 -5.28
C VAL A 47 4.61 -7.22 -4.28
N LEU A 48 5.19 -6.03 -4.33
CA LEU A 48 6.39 -5.69 -3.55
C LEU A 48 6.12 -4.53 -2.59
N GLU A 49 6.47 -4.71 -1.32
CA GLU A 49 6.73 -3.58 -0.45
C GLU A 49 8.14 -3.06 -0.70
N LEU A 50 8.28 -1.79 -1.03
CA LEU A 50 9.59 -1.18 -1.29
C LEU A 50 9.92 -0.10 -0.25
N SER A 51 11.09 -0.24 0.36
CA SER A 51 11.70 0.78 1.22
C SER A 51 12.36 1.88 0.37
N SER A 52 12.68 3.03 0.99
CA SER A 52 13.45 4.09 0.31
C SER A 52 14.84 3.63 -0.13
N PHE A 53 15.44 2.71 0.63
CA PHE A 53 16.74 2.10 0.29
C PHE A 53 16.66 1.27 -1.00
N GLN A 54 15.64 0.41 -1.11
CA GLN A 54 15.41 -0.40 -2.32
C GLN A 54 15.05 0.48 -3.52
N LEU A 55 14.28 1.55 -3.31
CA LEU A 55 13.94 2.50 -4.37
C LEU A 55 15.17 3.29 -4.86
N ALA A 56 16.12 3.62 -3.97
CA ALA A 56 17.38 4.21 -4.38
C ALA A 56 18.16 3.28 -5.33
N TRP A 57 18.19 1.97 -5.05
CA TRP A 57 18.81 0.98 -5.95
C TRP A 57 18.04 0.79 -7.27
N LEU A 58 16.70 0.83 -7.25
CA LEU A 58 15.89 0.74 -8.47
C LEU A 58 16.15 1.93 -9.42
N ASN A 59 16.57 3.07 -8.90
CA ASN A 59 16.95 4.20 -9.72
C ASN A 59 18.19 3.92 -10.61
N GLU A 60 19.12 3.09 -10.13
CA GLU A 60 20.31 2.70 -10.89
C GLU A 60 19.97 1.90 -12.15
N ILE A 61 18.92 1.08 -12.07
CA ILE A 61 18.44 0.26 -13.18
C ILE A 61 17.28 0.92 -13.94
N GLN A 62 16.91 2.15 -13.58
CA GLN A 62 15.85 2.93 -14.21
C GLN A 62 14.51 2.19 -14.31
N ALA A 63 14.09 1.57 -13.18
CA ALA A 63 12.88 0.78 -13.12
C ALA A 63 11.85 1.36 -12.14
N SER A 64 10.58 1.32 -12.55
CA SER A 64 9.39 1.55 -11.73
C SER A 64 8.37 0.45 -11.99
N PRO A 65 7.47 0.13 -11.06
CA PRO A 65 6.44 -0.87 -11.30
C PRO A 65 5.34 -0.35 -12.23
N ASP A 66 4.66 -1.26 -12.93
CA ASP A 66 3.50 -0.94 -13.78
C ASP A 66 2.36 -0.30 -12.96
N ILE A 67 2.16 -0.73 -11.73
CA ILE A 67 1.23 -0.12 -10.78
C ILE A 67 1.99 0.28 -9.52
N ALA A 68 2.15 1.58 -9.31
CA ALA A 68 2.80 2.17 -8.14
C ALA A 68 1.77 2.69 -7.15
N VAL A 69 1.95 2.43 -5.85
CA VAL A 69 1.09 2.94 -4.79
C VAL A 69 1.90 3.78 -3.80
N VAL A 70 1.49 5.02 -3.57
CA VAL A 70 2.11 5.91 -2.58
C VAL A 70 1.09 6.32 -1.53
N THR A 71 1.20 5.76 -0.32
CA THR A 71 0.22 5.95 0.76
C THR A 71 0.33 7.33 1.42
N ASN A 72 1.54 7.80 1.69
CA ASN A 72 1.83 9.09 2.32
C ASN A 72 3.33 9.39 2.29
N PHE A 73 3.68 10.64 2.58
CA PHE A 73 5.07 11.06 2.80
C PHE A 73 5.20 11.76 4.15
N ALA A 74 6.10 11.26 4.99
CA ALA A 74 6.48 11.88 6.25
C ALA A 74 7.98 11.66 6.49
N PRO A 75 8.68 12.60 7.14
CA PRO A 75 10.10 12.46 7.46
C PRO A 75 10.39 11.16 8.21
N ASN A 76 11.37 10.40 7.73
CA ASN A 76 11.86 9.19 8.36
C ASN A 76 13.26 8.87 7.81
N HIS A 77 14.03 8.00 8.50
CA HIS A 77 15.34 7.53 8.03
C HIS A 77 16.34 8.64 7.67
N LEU A 78 16.29 9.80 8.37
CA LEU A 78 17.23 10.91 8.18
C LEU A 78 18.62 10.63 8.77
N ASP A 79 18.79 9.50 9.44
CA ASP A 79 20.05 8.90 9.85
C ASP A 79 20.81 8.25 8.69
N TRP A 80 20.10 7.90 7.61
CA TRP A 80 20.66 7.27 6.41
C TRP A 80 20.64 8.21 5.18
N HIS A 81 19.52 8.86 4.93
CA HIS A 81 19.39 9.87 3.88
C HIS A 81 20.06 11.17 4.31
N ARG A 82 20.73 11.85 3.39
CA ARG A 82 21.44 13.11 3.67
C ARG A 82 20.52 14.19 4.25
N ASP A 83 19.29 14.25 3.74
CA ASP A 83 18.26 15.19 4.11
C ASP A 83 16.87 14.72 3.63
N LEU A 84 15.83 15.51 3.89
CA LEU A 84 14.47 15.20 3.50
C LEU A 84 14.28 15.17 1.98
N GLU A 85 15.03 15.97 1.23
CA GLU A 85 14.96 16.00 -0.24
C GLU A 85 15.55 14.72 -0.84
N ASP A 86 16.67 14.24 -0.30
CA ASP A 86 17.27 12.97 -0.70
C ASP A 86 16.32 11.79 -0.41
N TYR A 87 15.66 11.81 0.74
CA TYR A 87 14.64 10.82 1.10
C TYR A 87 13.42 10.88 0.15
N ARG A 88 12.92 12.08 -0.16
CA ARG A 88 11.84 12.30 -1.12
C ARG A 88 12.25 11.81 -2.51
N TRP A 89 13.43 12.19 -2.97
CA TRP A 89 13.96 11.81 -4.27
C TRP A 89 14.05 10.28 -4.42
N ALA A 90 14.57 9.58 -3.40
CA ALA A 90 14.61 8.13 -3.37
C ALA A 90 13.22 7.51 -3.47
N LYS A 91 12.23 8.04 -2.75
CA LYS A 91 10.85 7.54 -2.81
C LYS A 91 10.16 7.81 -4.14
N GLN A 92 10.42 8.94 -4.77
CA GLN A 92 9.87 9.29 -6.08
C GLN A 92 10.33 8.35 -7.19
N THR A 93 11.39 7.57 -6.99
CA THR A 93 11.83 6.56 -7.95
C THR A 93 10.72 5.56 -8.30
N ILE A 94 9.78 5.29 -7.37
CA ILE A 94 8.64 4.40 -7.64
C ILE A 94 7.76 4.87 -8.81
N LEU A 95 7.80 6.17 -9.14
CA LEU A 95 7.03 6.80 -10.23
C LEU A 95 7.90 7.26 -11.39
N ARG A 96 9.19 7.51 -11.12
CA ARG A 96 10.10 8.25 -12.03
C ARG A 96 10.23 7.62 -13.40
N TRP A 97 10.24 6.31 -13.46
CA TRP A 97 10.50 5.55 -14.70
C TRP A 97 9.22 4.97 -15.29
N GLN A 98 8.05 5.34 -14.76
CA GLN A 98 6.77 4.95 -15.34
C GLN A 98 6.56 5.55 -16.72
N GLY A 99 5.94 4.78 -17.62
CA GLY A 99 5.43 5.19 -18.91
C GLY A 99 3.95 5.57 -18.85
N SER A 100 3.38 5.95 -19.99
CA SER A 100 1.97 6.37 -20.09
C SER A 100 0.96 5.24 -19.93
N SER A 101 1.39 3.98 -20.03
CA SER A 101 0.56 2.79 -19.81
C SER A 101 0.49 2.37 -18.34
N ASP A 102 1.39 2.90 -17.50
CA ASP A 102 1.48 2.53 -16.10
C ASP A 102 0.50 3.33 -15.24
N VAL A 103 0.26 2.87 -14.02
CA VAL A 103 -0.70 3.48 -13.10
C VAL A 103 -0.02 3.94 -11.82
N ALA A 104 -0.31 5.17 -11.41
CA ALA A 104 0.14 5.76 -10.16
C ALA A 104 -1.06 5.97 -9.22
N VAL A 105 -1.19 5.16 -8.18
CA VAL A 105 -2.22 5.28 -7.14
C VAL A 105 -1.68 6.17 -6.03
N LEU A 106 -2.18 7.40 -5.93
CA LEU A 106 -1.61 8.46 -5.10
C LEU A 106 -2.63 8.99 -4.09
N ASN A 107 -2.16 9.32 -2.87
CA ASN A 107 -2.99 9.91 -1.83
C ASN A 107 -3.24 11.40 -2.08
N ALA A 108 -4.48 11.76 -2.39
CA ALA A 108 -4.91 13.15 -2.60
C ALA A 108 -4.93 13.97 -1.30
N GLY A 109 -4.97 13.33 -0.14
CA GLY A 109 -4.92 13.97 1.18
C GLY A 109 -3.51 14.24 1.69
N ASP A 110 -2.47 13.91 0.93
CA ASP A 110 -1.07 14.17 1.29
C ASP A 110 -0.49 15.28 0.41
N ASP A 111 -0.22 16.45 1.01
CA ASP A 111 0.24 17.66 0.32
C ASP A 111 1.57 17.50 -0.43
N ASP A 112 2.40 16.54 -0.05
CA ASP A 112 3.66 16.24 -0.71
C ASP A 112 3.43 15.30 -1.90
N VAL A 113 2.76 14.16 -1.65
CA VAL A 113 2.49 13.12 -2.65
C VAL A 113 1.68 13.64 -3.83
N CYS A 114 0.70 14.54 -3.61
CA CYS A 114 -0.13 15.07 -4.70
C CYS A 114 0.66 15.93 -5.70
N ARG A 115 1.89 16.32 -5.38
CA ARG A 115 2.79 17.11 -6.26
C ARG A 115 3.87 16.26 -6.93
N TRP A 116 3.90 14.95 -6.67
CA TRP A 116 4.95 14.10 -7.24
C TRP A 116 4.73 13.89 -8.74
N PRO A 117 5.78 14.11 -9.54
CA PRO A 117 5.67 13.93 -10.99
C PRO A 117 5.60 12.45 -11.37
N THR A 118 4.75 12.13 -12.32
CA THR A 118 4.68 10.83 -12.99
C THR A 118 4.27 10.99 -14.44
N ARG A 119 4.59 10.01 -15.28
CA ARG A 119 4.05 9.87 -16.63
C ARG A 119 2.90 8.86 -16.68
N GLY A 120 2.74 8.05 -15.62
CA GLY A 120 1.65 7.09 -15.50
C GLY A 120 0.29 7.76 -15.35
N HIS A 121 -0.76 7.00 -15.64
CA HIS A 121 -2.12 7.42 -15.35
C HIS A 121 -2.33 7.52 -13.84
N VAL A 122 -2.78 8.71 -13.37
CA VAL A 122 -2.95 8.94 -11.93
C VAL A 122 -4.36 8.54 -11.49
N VAL A 123 -4.42 7.68 -10.48
CA VAL A 123 -5.63 7.32 -9.74
C VAL A 123 -5.50 7.87 -8.33
N TRP A 124 -6.45 8.70 -7.92
CA TRP A 124 -6.43 9.33 -6.61
C TRP A 124 -7.25 8.52 -5.59
N PHE A 125 -6.70 8.37 -4.37
CA PHE A 125 -7.45 7.90 -3.21
C PHE A 125 -7.29 8.88 -2.05
N GLY A 126 -8.12 8.75 -1.01
CA GLY A 126 -8.17 9.73 0.07
C GLY A 126 -8.85 11.03 -0.37
N SER A 127 -9.04 11.95 0.56
CA SER A 127 -9.70 13.22 0.31
C SER A 127 -8.81 14.39 0.69
N SER A 128 -8.77 15.45 -0.13
CA SER A 128 -8.16 16.73 0.20
C SER A 128 -9.06 17.63 1.06
N SER A 129 -10.33 17.21 1.33
CA SER A 129 -11.25 17.91 2.23
C SER A 129 -12.17 16.91 2.93
N GLU A 130 -12.48 17.16 4.20
CA GLU A 130 -13.38 16.34 5.03
C GLU A 130 -14.79 16.14 4.43
N SER A 131 -15.14 16.86 3.38
CA SER A 131 -16.47 16.88 2.78
C SER A 131 -16.64 16.04 1.53
N SER A 132 -15.59 15.40 0.99
CA SER A 132 -15.66 14.65 -0.27
C SER A 132 -15.01 13.28 -0.21
N VAL A 133 -15.38 12.47 0.79
CA VAL A 133 -15.17 11.01 0.78
C VAL A 133 -16.25 10.40 -0.13
N VAL A 134 -16.31 10.85 -1.35
CA VAL A 134 -17.19 10.23 -2.35
C VAL A 134 -16.33 9.94 -3.57
N SER A 135 -15.72 8.76 -3.58
CA SER A 135 -15.59 8.12 -4.88
C SER A 135 -17.02 7.90 -5.39
N SER A 136 -17.30 8.33 -6.59
CA SER A 136 -18.60 8.24 -7.26
C SER A 136 -19.16 6.80 -7.37
N ASP A 137 -18.47 5.78 -6.86
CA ASP A 137 -18.66 4.38 -7.22
C ASP A 137 -18.88 3.41 -6.05
N GLY A 138 -19.35 3.88 -4.89
CA GLY A 138 -19.82 2.98 -3.82
C GLY A 138 -18.72 2.41 -2.90
N HIS A 139 -17.47 2.79 -3.02
CA HIS A 139 -16.35 2.27 -2.21
C HIS A 139 -16.52 2.48 -0.69
N ALA A 140 -17.19 3.55 -0.25
CA ALA A 140 -17.38 3.84 1.17
C ALA A 140 -18.02 2.66 1.92
N GLY A 141 -19.07 2.03 1.35
CA GLY A 141 -19.71 0.87 1.94
C GLY A 141 -18.85 -0.38 1.99
N TRP A 142 -17.88 -0.53 1.07
CA TRP A 142 -16.95 -1.67 1.09
C TRP A 142 -15.88 -1.52 2.18
N LEU A 143 -15.34 -0.31 2.36
CA LEU A 143 -14.29 -0.04 3.35
C LEU A 143 -14.77 -0.25 4.79
N GLU A 144 -16.08 -0.07 5.04
CA GLU A 144 -16.69 -0.35 6.34
C GLU A 144 -16.76 -1.85 6.69
N ARG A 145 -16.72 -2.72 5.67
CA ARG A 145 -16.75 -4.17 5.85
C ARG A 145 -15.41 -4.77 6.30
N MET A 146 -14.32 -4.00 6.17
CA MET A 146 -13.01 -4.48 6.57
C MET A 146 -12.92 -4.58 8.10
N PRO A 147 -12.51 -5.73 8.67
CA PRO A 147 -12.51 -5.96 10.12
C PRO A 147 -11.39 -5.22 10.86
N LEU A 148 -10.48 -4.52 10.15
CA LEU A 148 -9.38 -3.78 10.77
C LEU A 148 -9.85 -2.40 11.24
N PRO A 149 -9.61 -2.04 12.52
CA PRO A 149 -9.99 -0.75 13.05
C PRO A 149 -9.08 0.39 12.56
N GLY A 150 -9.60 1.62 12.65
CA GLY A 150 -8.83 2.85 12.44
C GLY A 150 -9.00 3.46 11.05
N ALA A 151 -9.00 4.80 11.01
CA ALA A 151 -9.14 5.57 9.78
C ALA A 151 -7.97 5.33 8.81
N HIS A 152 -6.77 5.15 9.35
CA HIS A 152 -5.58 4.82 8.56
C HIS A 152 -5.70 3.49 7.83
N ASN A 153 -6.35 2.47 8.43
CA ASN A 153 -6.59 1.20 7.76
C ASN A 153 -7.64 1.33 6.65
N ARG A 154 -8.64 2.21 6.81
CA ARG A 154 -9.56 2.53 5.70
C ARG A 154 -8.84 3.19 4.52
N LEU A 155 -7.90 4.12 4.78
CA LEU A 155 -7.09 4.71 3.72
C LEU A 155 -6.18 3.68 3.04
N ASN A 156 -5.55 2.80 3.82
CA ASN A 156 -4.74 1.70 3.28
C ASN A 156 -5.59 0.77 2.40
N ALA A 157 -6.83 0.48 2.82
CA ALA A 157 -7.75 -0.34 2.06
C ALA A 157 -8.20 0.36 0.77
N TRP A 158 -8.49 1.65 0.82
CA TRP A 158 -8.84 2.41 -0.38
C TRP A 158 -7.69 2.36 -1.40
N ALA A 159 -6.46 2.65 -0.99
CA ALA A 159 -5.29 2.53 -1.86
C ALA A 159 -5.14 1.13 -2.46
N ALA A 160 -5.42 0.08 -1.68
CA ALA A 160 -5.33 -1.30 -2.15
C ALA A 160 -6.45 -1.67 -3.14
N VAL A 161 -7.66 -1.15 -2.94
CA VAL A 161 -8.80 -1.31 -3.86
C VAL A 161 -8.47 -0.69 -5.21
N GLU A 162 -8.01 0.56 -5.24
CA GLU A 162 -7.63 1.26 -6.48
C GLU A 162 -6.53 0.50 -7.24
N ALA A 163 -5.52 0.00 -6.51
CA ALA A 163 -4.47 -0.80 -7.13
C ALA A 163 -4.97 -2.15 -7.67
N ALA A 164 -5.88 -2.81 -6.95
CA ALA A 164 -6.47 -4.08 -7.39
C ALA A 164 -7.36 -3.88 -8.63
N GLN A 165 -8.13 -2.80 -8.68
CA GLN A 165 -8.92 -2.44 -9.87
C GLN A 165 -8.03 -2.11 -11.06
N ALA A 166 -6.95 -1.36 -10.86
CA ALA A 166 -5.95 -1.11 -11.90
C ALA A 166 -5.31 -2.41 -12.43
N ALA A 167 -5.19 -3.42 -11.56
CA ALA A 167 -4.74 -4.77 -11.91
C ALA A 167 -5.84 -5.66 -12.55
N GLY A 168 -7.03 -5.11 -12.83
CA GLY A 168 -8.15 -5.81 -13.45
C GLY A 168 -8.89 -6.76 -12.51
N VAL A 169 -8.94 -6.49 -11.21
CA VAL A 169 -9.83 -7.19 -10.28
C VAL A 169 -11.25 -6.68 -10.47
N ASP A 170 -12.19 -7.61 -10.63
CA ASP A 170 -13.61 -7.28 -10.74
C ASP A 170 -14.14 -6.65 -9.44
N THR A 171 -14.92 -5.58 -9.58
CA THR A 171 -15.50 -4.85 -8.45
C THR A 171 -16.40 -5.70 -7.56
N GLY A 172 -17.04 -6.72 -8.11
CA GLY A 172 -17.88 -7.66 -7.37
C GLY A 172 -17.12 -8.54 -6.37
N ILE A 173 -15.81 -8.73 -6.56
CA ILE A 173 -14.97 -9.56 -5.69
C ILE A 173 -14.39 -8.75 -4.52
N ILE A 174 -14.24 -7.44 -4.68
CA ILE A 174 -13.59 -6.56 -3.70
C ILE A 174 -14.22 -6.64 -2.30
N PRO A 175 -15.56 -6.59 -2.13
CA PRO A 175 -16.18 -6.69 -0.81
C PRO A 175 -15.78 -7.96 -0.05
N GLU A 176 -15.79 -9.12 -0.71
CA GLU A 176 -15.36 -10.39 -0.12
C GLU A 176 -13.89 -10.34 0.32
N GLY A 177 -13.01 -9.81 -0.53
CA GLY A 177 -11.60 -9.65 -0.21
C GLY A 177 -11.36 -8.75 1.00
N LEU A 178 -12.11 -7.65 1.13
CA LEU A 178 -12.02 -6.76 2.28
C LEU A 178 -12.54 -7.42 3.57
N GLU A 179 -13.67 -8.13 3.52
CA GLU A 179 -14.27 -8.83 4.66
C GLU A 179 -13.38 -9.98 5.19
N THR A 180 -12.66 -10.63 4.29
CA THR A 180 -11.82 -11.79 4.64
C THR A 180 -10.41 -11.43 5.04
N PHE A 181 -9.95 -10.20 4.81
CA PHE A 181 -8.61 -9.76 5.20
C PHE A 181 -8.47 -9.60 6.72
N ARG A 182 -7.55 -10.33 7.33
CA ARG A 182 -7.34 -10.35 8.79
C ARG A 182 -6.19 -9.47 9.27
N GLY A 183 -5.59 -8.69 8.38
CA GLY A 183 -4.41 -7.86 8.71
C GLY A 183 -3.11 -8.66 8.68
N LEU A 184 -2.10 -8.05 9.27
CA LEU A 184 -0.77 -8.63 9.40
C LEU A 184 -0.51 -9.00 10.87
N PRO A 185 0.22 -10.11 11.14
CA PRO A 185 0.71 -10.40 12.48
C PRO A 185 1.46 -9.19 13.07
N HIS A 186 1.27 -8.94 14.36
CA HIS A 186 1.95 -7.88 15.10
C HIS A 186 1.65 -6.43 14.64
N ARG A 187 0.56 -6.21 13.86
CA ARG A 187 0.07 -4.88 13.44
C ARG A 187 -1.40 -4.75 13.78
N LEU A 188 -1.70 -4.13 14.94
CA LEU A 188 -3.05 -4.06 15.50
C LEU A 188 -3.79 -5.41 15.45
N GLU A 189 -3.03 -6.48 15.59
CA GLU A 189 -3.51 -7.85 15.54
C GLU A 189 -4.43 -8.11 16.76
N PHE A 190 -5.69 -8.45 16.52
CA PHE A 190 -6.59 -8.82 17.60
C PHE A 190 -6.13 -10.14 18.22
N VAL A 191 -5.88 -10.13 19.54
CA VAL A 191 -5.40 -11.30 20.29
C VAL A 191 -6.53 -11.97 21.03
N ALA A 192 -7.29 -11.21 21.83
CA ALA A 192 -8.34 -11.74 22.67
C ALA A 192 -9.29 -10.66 23.17
N GLU A 193 -10.47 -11.09 23.62
CA GLU A 193 -11.36 -10.27 24.45
C GLU A 193 -11.54 -10.95 25.82
N VAL A 194 -11.21 -10.23 26.89
CA VAL A 194 -11.32 -10.73 28.27
C VAL A 194 -12.07 -9.70 29.10
N GLN A 195 -13.18 -10.10 29.69
CA GLN A 195 -14.04 -9.24 30.54
C GLN A 195 -14.44 -7.92 29.82
N GLY A 196 -14.82 -7.99 28.54
CA GLY A 196 -15.23 -6.84 27.73
C GLY A 196 -14.08 -5.91 27.30
N ARG A 197 -12.82 -6.30 27.54
CA ARG A 197 -11.63 -5.57 27.09
C ARG A 197 -10.97 -6.30 25.93
N ARG A 198 -10.75 -5.59 24.83
CA ARG A 198 -10.07 -6.13 23.65
C ARG A 198 -8.58 -5.88 23.75
N PHE A 199 -7.80 -6.91 23.46
CA PHE A 199 -6.34 -6.88 23.46
C PHE A 199 -5.84 -6.99 22.02
N PHE A 200 -4.94 -6.09 21.67
CA PHE A 200 -4.31 -6.07 20.36
C PHE A 200 -2.78 -6.16 20.50
N ASN A 201 -2.16 -6.88 19.59
CA ASN A 201 -0.71 -6.93 19.43
C ASN A 201 -0.29 -5.96 18.33
N ASP A 202 0.49 -4.95 18.69
CA ASP A 202 1.05 -3.98 17.76
C ASP A 202 2.57 -3.81 17.99
N SER A 203 3.25 -4.93 18.21
CA SER A 203 4.68 -4.95 18.54
C SER A 203 5.59 -4.49 17.39
N LEU A 204 5.06 -4.32 16.18
CA LEU A 204 5.77 -3.72 15.05
C LEU A 204 5.64 -2.19 14.98
N ALA A 205 4.87 -1.55 15.86
CA ALA A 205 4.87 -0.11 16.01
C ALA A 205 6.21 0.33 16.64
N THR A 206 7.01 1.08 15.89
CA THR A 206 8.37 1.49 16.29
C THR A 206 8.45 2.95 16.72
N THR A 207 7.37 3.71 16.57
CA THR A 207 7.27 5.11 16.98
C THR A 207 5.95 5.36 17.70
N PRO A 208 5.89 6.36 18.62
CA PRO A 208 4.64 6.74 19.28
C PRO A 208 3.53 7.06 18.31
N GLU A 209 3.84 7.75 17.21
CA GLU A 209 2.88 8.14 16.17
C GLU A 209 2.25 6.92 15.49
N SER A 210 3.02 5.85 15.29
CA SER A 210 2.49 4.61 14.70
C SER A 210 1.61 3.81 15.67
N ALA A 211 1.72 4.04 16.97
CA ALA A 211 0.93 3.34 18.00
C ALA A 211 -0.35 4.11 18.39
N ILE A 212 -0.42 5.42 18.11
CA ILE A 212 -1.54 6.30 18.51
C ILE A 212 -2.60 6.39 17.40
N CYS A 213 -2.34 5.88 16.22
CA CYS A 213 -3.23 5.96 15.04
C CYS A 213 -4.56 5.25 15.19
#